data_333034109c229020a2b0a4add884b031
#
_entry.id   333034109c229020a2b0a4add884b031
#
_cell.length_a   1.000
_cell.length_b   1.000
_cell.length_c   1.000
_cell.angle_alpha   90.00
_cell.angle_beta   90.00
_cell.angle_gamma   90.00
#
_symmetry.space_group_name_H-M   'P 1'
#
loop_
_entity.id
_entity.type
_entity.pdbx_description
1 polymer ?
#
loop_
_entity_poly.entity_id
_entity_poly.type
_entity_poly.pdbx_seq_one_letter_code
_entity_poly.pdbx_strand_id
1 'polypeptide(L)'
;KINNNINEPLEHLNIGIVREFKQSDLSVDSQQLFSNTIKEFENLGAKISEISLPNIVQSVPTYYVVAPAECSSNLSRYDGVKYGYRSSNADDLESLYVNSRSEGFGEEVKRRILMGTYVLSSGYYDAYYKKAQQVRRLIKNDFGNAFKEVDVILTPTSPSQAFEFGSKGKKDPTELYLEDLYTISANLAGLPALSMPNGFINGLPVGIQLIGNYLEEEKILKLGHHFQKETDHHLKKPNLEGFAWNGRLL
;
A
#
# COMPACT_ATOMS: atom_id res chain seq x y z
N LYS A 1 -15.17 14.14 -15.30
CA LYS A 1 -14.81 13.66 -16.66
C LYS A 1 -13.29 13.65 -16.77
N ILE A 2 -12.68 12.58 -16.35
CA ILE A 2 -11.22 12.41 -16.22
C ILE A 2 -10.48 12.54 -17.58
N ASN A 3 -11.15 12.25 -18.71
CA ASN A 3 -10.49 12.14 -20.01
C ASN A 3 -10.20 13.45 -20.75
N ASN A 4 -10.74 14.58 -20.35
CA ASN A 4 -10.61 15.80 -21.18
C ASN A 4 -9.23 16.46 -21.09
N ASN A 5 -8.53 16.30 -19.96
CA ASN A 5 -7.29 17.03 -19.66
C ASN A 5 -6.04 16.12 -19.57
N ILE A 6 -6.19 14.83 -19.83
CA ILE A 6 -5.10 13.84 -19.64
C ILE A 6 -3.87 14.09 -20.54
N ASN A 7 -4.08 14.73 -21.69
CA ASN A 7 -3.03 15.07 -22.68
C ASN A 7 -2.48 16.50 -22.52
N GLU A 8 -3.00 17.30 -21.60
CA GLU A 8 -2.47 18.65 -21.37
C GLU A 8 -1.05 18.56 -20.78
N PRO A 9 -0.19 19.55 -21.08
CA PRO A 9 1.17 19.62 -20.54
C PRO A 9 1.21 19.54 -19.01
N LEU A 10 2.32 19.02 -18.47
CA LEU A 10 2.58 18.95 -17.03
C LEU A 10 3.13 20.25 -16.44
N GLU A 11 3.26 21.28 -17.28
CA GLU A 11 3.71 22.61 -16.87
C GLU A 11 2.88 23.10 -15.67
N HIS A 12 3.60 23.59 -14.65
CA HIS A 12 3.05 24.06 -13.38
C HIS A 12 2.67 22.99 -12.34
N LEU A 13 2.77 21.69 -12.65
CA LEU A 13 2.61 20.68 -11.61
C LEU A 13 3.85 20.60 -10.72
N ASN A 14 3.63 20.67 -9.41
CA ASN A 14 4.68 20.52 -8.41
C ASN A 14 4.59 19.15 -7.75
N ILE A 15 5.67 18.36 -7.85
CA ILE A 15 5.77 17.01 -7.30
C ILE A 15 6.59 17.07 -6.02
N GLY A 16 6.02 16.58 -4.92
CA GLY A 16 6.67 16.49 -3.61
C GLY A 16 7.46 15.18 -3.44
N ILE A 17 8.70 15.29 -2.99
CA ILE A 17 9.52 14.15 -2.56
C ILE A 17 9.64 14.18 -1.05
N VAL A 18 9.30 13.07 -0.39
CA VAL A 18 9.25 12.95 1.07
C VAL A 18 10.64 12.73 1.64
N ARG A 19 11.16 13.67 2.42
CA ARG A 19 12.52 13.59 3.01
C ARG A 19 12.66 12.57 4.13
N GLU A 20 11.56 12.18 4.80
CA GLU A 20 11.54 11.18 5.87
C GLU A 20 11.76 9.77 5.34
N PHE A 21 11.53 9.52 4.05
CA PHE A 21 11.90 8.27 3.40
C PHE A 21 13.39 8.29 3.07
N LYS A 22 14.17 7.60 3.90
CA LYS A 22 15.63 7.58 3.73
C LYS A 22 16.00 6.77 2.49
N GLN A 23 16.97 7.27 1.74
CA GLN A 23 17.52 6.51 0.61
C GLN A 23 18.10 5.14 1.05
N SER A 24 18.61 5.04 2.31
CA SER A 24 19.10 3.78 2.87
C SER A 24 18.02 2.68 2.99
N ASP A 25 16.75 3.02 2.89
CA ASP A 25 15.63 2.05 2.94
C ASP A 25 15.43 1.35 1.58
N LEU A 26 16.10 1.82 0.54
CA LEU A 26 16.11 1.27 -0.82
C LEU A 26 17.44 0.61 -1.16
N SER A 27 17.42 -0.42 -2.00
CA SER A 27 18.65 -0.92 -2.64
C SER A 27 19.28 0.16 -3.54
N VAL A 28 20.57 0.06 -3.82
CA VAL A 28 21.28 1.01 -4.68
C VAL A 28 20.61 1.11 -6.06
N ASP A 29 20.20 -0.01 -6.63
CA ASP A 29 19.53 -0.05 -7.94
C ASP A 29 18.13 0.63 -7.87
N SER A 30 17.39 0.42 -6.77
CA SER A 30 16.09 1.09 -6.56
C SER A 30 16.25 2.60 -6.40
N GLN A 31 17.30 3.05 -5.71
CA GLN A 31 17.63 4.48 -5.58
C GLN A 31 17.93 5.10 -6.96
N GLN A 32 18.71 4.40 -7.78
CA GLN A 32 19.03 4.87 -9.12
C GLN A 32 17.79 4.98 -10.02
N LEU A 33 16.90 3.95 -10.00
CA LEU A 33 15.64 3.98 -10.74
C LEU A 33 14.75 5.13 -10.27
N PHE A 34 14.61 5.33 -8.96
CA PHE A 34 13.82 6.41 -8.40
C PHE A 34 14.37 7.79 -8.80
N SER A 35 15.68 7.96 -8.76
CA SER A 35 16.35 9.19 -9.19
C SER A 35 16.17 9.47 -10.68
N ASN A 36 16.18 8.43 -11.53
CA ASN A 36 15.90 8.56 -12.96
C ASN A 36 14.45 8.99 -13.19
N THR A 37 13.50 8.41 -12.46
CA THR A 37 12.09 8.79 -12.54
C THR A 37 11.87 10.25 -12.18
N ILE A 38 12.54 10.78 -11.15
CA ILE A 38 12.48 12.21 -10.80
C ILE A 38 12.93 13.06 -12.00
N LYS A 39 14.06 12.72 -12.63
CA LYS A 39 14.56 13.44 -13.81
C LYS A 39 13.60 13.37 -15.00
N GLU A 40 12.92 12.21 -15.21
CA GLU A 40 11.91 12.11 -16.28
C GLU A 40 10.73 13.06 -16.03
N PHE A 41 10.25 13.19 -14.80
CA PHE A 41 9.20 14.16 -14.50
C PHE A 41 9.67 15.63 -14.65
N GLU A 42 10.92 15.93 -14.30
CA GLU A 42 11.52 17.25 -14.58
C GLU A 42 11.59 17.52 -16.08
N ASN A 43 12.03 16.57 -16.90
CA ASN A 43 12.08 16.67 -18.36
C ASN A 43 10.69 16.89 -18.98
N LEU A 44 9.65 16.30 -18.37
CA LEU A 44 8.25 16.46 -18.73
C LEU A 44 7.66 17.84 -18.31
N GLY A 45 8.45 18.68 -17.63
CA GLY A 45 8.07 20.04 -17.23
C GLY A 45 7.51 20.16 -15.81
N ALA A 46 7.48 19.07 -15.02
CA ALA A 46 7.07 19.14 -13.62
C ALA A 46 8.17 19.76 -12.75
N LYS A 47 7.76 20.52 -11.74
CA LYS A 47 8.67 21.03 -10.71
C LYS A 47 8.80 20.00 -9.58
N ILE A 48 10.01 19.79 -9.11
CA ILE A 48 10.28 18.91 -7.96
C ILE A 48 10.54 19.75 -6.71
N SER A 49 9.91 19.39 -5.59
CA SER A 49 10.08 20.05 -4.29
C SER A 49 10.24 19.01 -3.18
N GLU A 50 11.10 19.27 -2.23
CA GLU A 50 11.19 18.46 -1.02
C GLU A 50 10.08 18.86 -0.05
N ILE A 51 9.41 17.87 0.53
CA ILE A 51 8.34 18.04 1.54
C ILE A 51 8.63 17.23 2.79
N SER A 52 7.96 17.59 3.88
CA SER A 52 8.05 16.89 5.16
C SER A 52 6.72 16.28 5.58
N LEU A 53 6.75 15.01 5.96
CA LEU A 53 5.64 14.26 6.57
C LEU A 53 6.11 13.66 7.91
N PRO A 54 6.29 14.46 8.97
CA PRO A 54 7.03 14.05 10.18
C PRO A 54 6.43 12.86 10.92
N ASN A 55 5.11 12.62 10.79
CA ASN A 55 4.45 11.49 11.43
C ASN A 55 4.39 10.22 10.55
N ILE A 56 4.95 10.24 9.32
CA ILE A 56 4.85 9.12 8.36
C ILE A 56 5.53 7.84 8.90
N VAL A 57 6.58 7.98 9.70
CA VAL A 57 7.29 6.87 10.34
C VAL A 57 6.41 6.06 11.30
N GLN A 58 5.29 6.65 11.76
CA GLN A 58 4.30 5.98 12.60
C GLN A 58 3.23 5.23 11.80
N SER A 59 3.30 5.24 10.46
CA SER A 59 2.26 4.63 9.63
C SER A 59 2.16 3.13 9.83
N VAL A 60 3.28 2.42 9.84
CA VAL A 60 3.31 0.96 10.00
C VAL A 60 2.68 0.55 11.34
N PRO A 61 3.15 0.99 12.51
CA PRO A 61 2.54 0.61 13.79
C PRO A 61 1.07 1.04 13.91
N THR A 62 0.71 2.20 13.35
CA THR A 62 -0.69 2.67 13.34
C THR A 62 -1.60 1.74 12.54
N TYR A 63 -1.16 1.33 11.35
CA TYR A 63 -1.89 0.42 10.49
C TYR A 63 -2.13 -0.94 11.18
N TYR A 64 -1.09 -1.51 11.80
CA TYR A 64 -1.19 -2.82 12.47
C TYR A 64 -2.04 -2.81 13.75
N VAL A 65 -2.50 -1.65 14.20
CA VAL A 65 -3.57 -1.52 15.21
C VAL A 65 -4.93 -1.31 14.53
N VAL A 66 -5.03 -0.34 13.61
CA VAL A 66 -6.32 0.06 13.01
C VAL A 66 -6.87 -1.01 12.08
N ALA A 67 -6.06 -1.55 11.17
CA ALA A 67 -6.54 -2.52 10.19
C ALA A 67 -6.98 -3.85 10.82
N PRO A 68 -6.25 -4.45 11.78
CA PRO A 68 -6.74 -5.61 12.53
C PRO A 68 -8.02 -5.33 13.32
N ALA A 69 -8.17 -4.16 13.93
CA ALA A 69 -9.40 -3.77 14.62
C ALA A 69 -10.61 -3.75 13.68
N GLU A 70 -10.46 -3.13 12.50
CA GLU A 70 -11.47 -3.13 11.43
C GLU A 70 -11.73 -4.55 10.90
N CYS A 71 -10.67 -5.34 10.70
CA CYS A 71 -10.76 -6.72 10.25
C CYS A 71 -11.60 -7.56 11.24
N SER A 72 -11.28 -7.51 12.53
CA SER A 72 -12.00 -8.23 13.58
C SER A 72 -13.49 -7.85 13.59
N SER A 73 -13.81 -6.56 13.54
CA SER A 73 -15.18 -6.06 13.53
C SER A 73 -15.95 -6.46 12.26
N ASN A 74 -15.35 -6.23 11.09
CA ASN A 74 -16.03 -6.46 9.81
C ASN A 74 -16.21 -7.95 9.48
N LEU A 75 -15.22 -8.79 9.82
CA LEU A 75 -15.28 -10.23 9.55
C LEU A 75 -16.08 -11.02 10.61
N SER A 76 -16.56 -10.39 11.68
CA SER A 76 -17.44 -11.04 12.66
C SER A 76 -18.72 -11.58 12.04
N ARG A 77 -19.21 -10.96 10.97
CA ARG A 77 -20.42 -11.35 10.25
C ARG A 77 -20.29 -12.61 9.38
N TYR A 78 -19.06 -13.05 9.11
CA TYR A 78 -18.81 -14.28 8.34
C TYR A 78 -18.78 -15.48 9.28
N ASP A 79 -19.97 -15.96 9.63
CA ASP A 79 -20.22 -16.95 10.68
C ASP A 79 -20.67 -18.33 10.13
N GLY A 80 -20.82 -18.43 8.81
CA GLY A 80 -21.33 -19.64 8.16
C GLY A 80 -22.86 -19.81 8.21
N VAL A 81 -23.58 -18.85 8.83
CA VAL A 81 -25.06 -18.86 8.88
C VAL A 81 -25.65 -17.98 7.78
N LYS A 82 -25.30 -16.67 7.78
CA LYS A 82 -25.75 -15.71 6.76
C LYS A 82 -24.75 -15.51 5.65
N TYR A 83 -23.45 -15.52 6.00
CA TYR A 83 -22.36 -15.19 5.06
C TYR A 83 -21.18 -16.13 5.22
N GLY A 84 -20.45 -16.25 4.13
CA GLY A 84 -19.17 -16.95 4.09
C GLY A 84 -19.29 -18.46 4.00
N TYR A 85 -18.14 -19.11 4.23
CA TYR A 85 -18.03 -20.56 4.24
C TYR A 85 -18.83 -21.15 5.41
N ARG A 86 -19.56 -22.25 5.14
CA ARG A 86 -20.27 -23.04 6.14
C ARG A 86 -19.65 -24.43 6.23
N SER A 87 -19.17 -24.80 7.41
CA SER A 87 -18.66 -26.12 7.66
C SER A 87 -19.76 -27.17 7.57
N SER A 88 -19.43 -28.33 6.99
CA SER A 88 -20.26 -29.53 7.02
C SER A 88 -20.08 -30.36 8.30
N ASN A 89 -19.05 -30.04 9.09
CA ASN A 89 -18.66 -30.72 10.33
C ASN A 89 -19.19 -29.94 11.54
N ALA A 90 -20.51 -29.95 11.77
CA ALA A 90 -21.10 -29.25 12.90
C ALA A 90 -22.26 -30.07 13.47
N ASP A 91 -22.14 -30.44 14.73
CA ASP A 91 -23.17 -31.18 15.45
C ASP A 91 -24.14 -30.24 16.20
N ASP A 92 -23.68 -29.03 16.50
CA ASP A 92 -24.47 -27.99 17.18
C ASP A 92 -24.10 -26.59 16.66
N LEU A 93 -24.76 -25.56 17.22
CA LEU A 93 -24.56 -24.18 16.79
C LEU A 93 -23.14 -23.66 17.13
N GLU A 94 -22.56 -24.06 18.27
CA GLU A 94 -21.23 -23.63 18.68
C GLU A 94 -20.17 -24.22 17.74
N SER A 95 -20.21 -25.53 17.48
CA SER A 95 -19.32 -26.20 16.55
C SER A 95 -19.49 -25.66 15.11
N LEU A 96 -20.70 -25.27 14.71
CA LEU A 96 -20.93 -24.63 13.41
C LEU A 96 -20.13 -23.32 13.29
N TYR A 97 -20.21 -22.42 14.28
CA TYR A 97 -19.46 -21.16 14.27
C TYR A 97 -17.95 -21.40 14.32
N VAL A 98 -17.49 -22.24 15.23
CA VAL A 98 -16.06 -22.51 15.42
C VAL A 98 -15.45 -23.12 14.15
N ASN A 99 -16.07 -24.16 13.60
CA ASN A 99 -15.54 -24.88 12.45
C ASN A 99 -15.63 -24.03 11.17
N SER A 100 -16.77 -23.34 10.93
CA SER A 100 -16.92 -22.46 9.77
C SER A 100 -15.85 -21.36 9.74
N ARG A 101 -15.57 -20.74 10.87
CA ARG A 101 -14.56 -19.67 10.94
C ARG A 101 -13.13 -20.23 10.89
N SER A 102 -12.87 -21.38 11.53
CA SER A 102 -11.55 -22.01 11.54
C SER A 102 -11.13 -22.54 10.16
N GLU A 103 -12.06 -23.11 9.42
CA GLU A 103 -11.84 -23.65 8.08
C GLU A 103 -11.90 -22.56 6.99
N GLY A 104 -12.81 -21.58 7.16
CA GLY A 104 -13.10 -20.55 6.16
C GLY A 104 -12.09 -19.41 6.11
N PHE A 105 -11.33 -19.15 7.17
CA PHE A 105 -10.30 -18.11 7.22
C PHE A 105 -8.88 -18.69 7.19
N GLY A 106 -8.04 -18.12 6.31
CA GLY A 106 -6.61 -18.44 6.30
C GLY A 106 -5.88 -17.95 7.58
N GLU A 107 -4.69 -18.47 7.82
CA GLU A 107 -3.92 -18.24 9.04
C GLU A 107 -3.64 -16.74 9.32
N GLU A 108 -3.27 -15.97 8.28
CA GLU A 108 -3.01 -14.54 8.44
C GLU A 108 -4.29 -13.76 8.82
N VAL A 109 -5.42 -14.11 8.22
CA VAL A 109 -6.72 -13.47 8.55
C VAL A 109 -7.10 -13.79 10.00
N LYS A 110 -6.95 -15.03 10.44
CA LYS A 110 -7.18 -15.44 11.84
C LYS A 110 -6.29 -14.64 12.81
N ARG A 111 -5.01 -14.49 12.48
CA ARG A 111 -4.06 -13.68 13.27
C ARG A 111 -4.54 -12.23 13.39
N ARG A 112 -4.95 -11.59 12.28
CA ARG A 112 -5.48 -10.22 12.29
C ARG A 112 -6.77 -10.08 13.08
N ILE A 113 -7.67 -11.06 13.00
CA ILE A 113 -8.91 -11.08 13.81
C ILE A 113 -8.55 -11.12 15.31
N LEU A 114 -7.61 -11.98 15.71
CA LEU A 114 -7.17 -12.09 17.11
C LEU A 114 -6.52 -10.79 17.61
N MET A 115 -5.60 -10.21 16.80
CA MET A 115 -4.98 -8.93 17.13
C MET A 115 -6.03 -7.81 17.26
N GLY A 116 -7.00 -7.76 16.34
CA GLY A 116 -8.07 -6.77 16.37
C GLY A 116 -8.96 -6.93 17.61
N THR A 117 -9.32 -8.15 17.96
CA THR A 117 -10.08 -8.45 19.18
C THR A 117 -9.35 -7.99 20.43
N TYR A 118 -8.03 -8.23 20.49
CA TYR A 118 -7.19 -7.77 21.60
C TYR A 118 -7.17 -6.26 21.74
N VAL A 119 -6.88 -5.51 20.66
CA VAL A 119 -6.77 -4.05 20.72
C VAL A 119 -8.11 -3.34 20.95
N LEU A 120 -9.23 -4.02 20.67
CA LEU A 120 -10.58 -3.53 20.94
C LEU A 120 -11.11 -3.94 22.33
N SER A 121 -10.40 -4.80 23.05
CA SER A 121 -10.86 -5.29 24.36
C SER A 121 -10.76 -4.22 25.46
N SER A 122 -11.53 -4.41 26.52
CA SER A 122 -11.53 -3.53 27.70
C SER A 122 -10.12 -3.40 28.31
N GLY A 123 -9.69 -2.18 28.58
CA GLY A 123 -8.35 -1.87 29.09
C GLY A 123 -7.30 -1.60 28.02
N TYR A 124 -7.47 -2.11 26.78
CA TYR A 124 -6.53 -1.89 25.67
C TYR A 124 -7.04 -0.91 24.63
N TYR A 125 -8.36 -0.69 24.56
CA TYR A 125 -8.99 0.20 23.60
C TYR A 125 -8.40 1.63 23.63
N ASP A 126 -8.31 2.24 24.81
CA ASP A 126 -7.76 3.60 24.93
C ASP A 126 -6.25 3.64 24.69
N ALA A 127 -5.52 2.63 25.15
CA ALA A 127 -4.07 2.56 25.05
C ALA A 127 -3.59 2.31 23.60
N TYR A 128 -4.34 1.54 22.81
CA TYR A 128 -3.94 1.16 21.46
C TYR A 128 -4.85 1.76 20.37
N TYR A 129 -6.12 1.40 20.32
CA TYR A 129 -6.99 1.78 19.20
C TYR A 129 -7.23 3.30 19.15
N LYS A 130 -7.61 3.90 20.26
CA LYS A 130 -7.85 5.34 20.33
C LYS A 130 -6.57 6.15 20.02
N LYS A 131 -5.44 5.72 20.57
CA LYS A 131 -4.14 6.32 20.31
C LYS A 131 -3.76 6.20 18.81
N ALA A 132 -3.95 5.02 18.21
CA ALA A 132 -3.70 4.82 16.78
C ALA A 132 -4.59 5.72 15.91
N GLN A 133 -5.87 5.93 16.26
CA GLN A 133 -6.74 6.87 15.56
C GLN A 133 -6.27 8.33 15.68
N GLN A 134 -5.70 8.71 16.84
CA GLN A 134 -5.09 10.03 17.01
C GLN A 134 -3.85 10.21 16.12
N VAL A 135 -2.96 9.21 16.09
CA VAL A 135 -1.78 9.22 15.21
C VAL A 135 -2.18 9.23 13.74
N ARG A 136 -3.18 8.43 13.35
CA ARG A 136 -3.77 8.48 12.00
C ARG A 136 -4.21 9.89 11.61
N ARG A 137 -4.80 10.64 12.53
CA ARG A 137 -5.18 12.05 12.31
C ARG A 137 -3.95 12.94 12.08
N LEU A 138 -2.85 12.74 12.82
CA LEU A 138 -1.61 13.48 12.60
C LEU A 138 -1.02 13.18 11.22
N ILE A 139 -0.96 11.91 10.81
CA ILE A 139 -0.51 11.50 9.48
C ILE A 139 -1.37 12.20 8.39
N LYS A 140 -2.69 12.16 8.51
CA LYS A 140 -3.59 12.87 7.58
C LYS A 140 -3.33 14.36 7.53
N ASN A 141 -3.05 15.00 8.66
CA ASN A 141 -2.76 16.44 8.72
C ASN A 141 -1.43 16.78 8.02
N ASP A 142 -0.41 15.92 8.14
CA ASP A 142 0.87 16.10 7.42
C ASP A 142 0.65 16.14 5.92
N PHE A 143 -0.09 15.17 5.35
CA PHE A 143 -0.46 15.18 3.95
C PHE A 143 -1.25 16.44 3.56
N GLY A 144 -2.24 16.83 4.38
CA GLY A 144 -3.03 18.05 4.14
C GLY A 144 -2.19 19.32 4.16
N ASN A 145 -1.10 19.38 4.91
CA ASN A 145 -0.15 20.48 4.88
C ASN A 145 0.75 20.42 3.65
N ALA A 146 1.29 19.24 3.30
CA ALA A 146 2.12 19.03 2.12
C ALA A 146 1.36 19.43 0.83
N PHE A 147 0.09 19.06 0.70
CA PHE A 147 -0.74 19.42 -0.47
C PHE A 147 -1.13 20.91 -0.56
N LYS A 148 -0.68 21.77 0.36
CA LYS A 148 -0.72 23.22 0.18
C LYS A 148 0.47 23.73 -0.64
N GLU A 149 1.52 22.94 -0.76
CA GLU A 149 2.80 23.28 -1.39
C GLU A 149 3.03 22.50 -2.69
N VAL A 150 2.46 21.30 -2.80
CA VAL A 150 2.64 20.40 -3.95
C VAL A 150 1.32 19.84 -4.44
N ASP A 151 1.26 19.45 -5.71
CA ASP A 151 0.06 18.88 -6.35
C ASP A 151 -0.03 17.37 -6.20
N VAL A 152 1.12 16.68 -6.27
CA VAL A 152 1.23 15.23 -6.19
C VAL A 152 2.48 14.86 -5.39
N ILE A 153 2.43 13.77 -4.65
CA ILE A 153 3.58 13.24 -3.94
C ILE A 153 4.07 11.97 -4.66
N LEU A 154 5.38 11.90 -4.93
CA LEU A 154 6.03 10.76 -5.57
C LEU A 154 6.83 9.97 -4.53
N THR A 155 6.59 8.66 -4.49
CA THR A 155 7.33 7.72 -3.63
C THR A 155 7.66 6.43 -4.39
N PRO A 156 8.61 5.62 -3.93
CA PRO A 156 8.67 4.21 -4.32
C PRO A 156 7.35 3.51 -3.93
N THR A 157 7.02 2.41 -4.60
CA THR A 157 5.88 1.57 -4.19
C THR A 157 6.30 0.56 -3.12
N SER A 158 7.49 -0.02 -3.28
CA SER A 158 8.07 -0.99 -2.35
C SER A 158 9.58 -0.74 -2.20
N PRO A 159 10.20 -1.17 -1.09
CA PRO A 159 11.64 -0.99 -0.89
C PRO A 159 12.50 -1.84 -1.83
N SER A 160 11.98 -2.95 -2.32
CA SER A 160 12.70 -3.92 -3.14
C SER A 160 11.85 -4.48 -4.28
N GLN A 161 12.49 -5.24 -5.17
CA GLN A 161 11.80 -6.07 -6.16
C GLN A 161 11.09 -7.26 -5.49
N ALA A 162 10.28 -8.01 -6.28
CA ALA A 162 9.61 -9.22 -5.80
C ALA A 162 10.61 -10.19 -5.16
N PHE A 163 10.22 -10.79 -4.04
CA PHE A 163 11.01 -11.80 -3.32
C PHE A 163 10.76 -13.20 -3.91
N GLU A 164 11.69 -14.13 -3.65
CA GLU A 164 11.58 -15.51 -4.10
C GLU A 164 10.47 -16.27 -3.38
N PHE A 165 9.82 -17.19 -4.10
CA PHE A 165 8.82 -18.09 -3.51
C PHE A 165 9.38 -18.85 -2.30
N GLY A 166 8.63 -18.90 -1.20
CA GLY A 166 9.02 -19.57 0.03
C GLY A 166 10.04 -18.83 0.90
N SER A 167 10.56 -17.68 0.45
CA SER A 167 11.51 -16.89 1.26
C SER A 167 10.83 -16.14 2.43
N LYS A 168 9.55 -15.84 2.33
CA LYS A 168 8.78 -15.14 3.39
C LYS A 168 8.77 -15.89 4.72
N GLY A 169 8.70 -17.21 4.71
CA GLY A 169 8.70 -18.02 5.93
C GLY A 169 10.02 -18.01 6.72
N LYS A 170 11.08 -17.42 6.14
CA LYS A 170 12.42 -17.34 6.76
C LYS A 170 12.71 -15.94 7.29
N LYS A 171 11.89 -14.93 6.97
CA LYS A 171 12.05 -13.53 7.43
C LYS A 171 11.32 -13.30 8.75
N ASP A 172 11.86 -12.43 9.57
CA ASP A 172 11.15 -11.89 10.74
C ASP A 172 9.84 -11.22 10.25
N PRO A 173 8.69 -11.48 10.92
CA PRO A 173 7.43 -10.81 10.60
C PRO A 173 7.56 -9.27 10.54
N THR A 174 8.45 -8.66 11.34
CA THR A 174 8.70 -7.21 11.30
C THR A 174 9.36 -6.74 10.01
N GLU A 175 10.22 -7.55 9.39
CA GLU A 175 10.80 -7.22 8.08
C GLU A 175 9.74 -7.24 6.97
N LEU A 176 8.77 -8.17 7.06
CA LEU A 176 7.65 -8.24 6.12
C LEU A 176 6.75 -7.00 6.21
N TYR A 177 6.61 -6.41 7.39
CA TYR A 177 5.82 -5.21 7.60
C TYR A 177 6.47 -3.95 6.98
N LEU A 178 7.78 -3.94 6.82
CA LEU A 178 8.50 -2.85 6.17
C LEU A 178 8.32 -2.84 4.64
N GLU A 179 7.89 -3.96 4.03
CA GLU A 179 7.54 -3.99 2.60
C GLU A 179 6.39 -3.03 2.26
N ASP A 180 5.51 -2.74 3.24
CA ASP A 180 4.36 -1.85 3.09
C ASP A 180 4.65 -0.38 3.47
N LEU A 181 5.91 -0.05 3.80
CA LEU A 181 6.33 1.25 4.34
C LEU A 181 5.79 2.45 3.53
N TYR A 182 5.84 2.36 2.20
CA TYR A 182 5.49 3.45 1.31
C TYR A 182 3.99 3.54 1.00
N THR A 183 3.21 2.46 1.16
CA THR A 183 1.81 2.38 0.71
C THR A 183 0.79 2.58 1.83
N ILE A 184 1.14 2.22 3.06
CA ILE A 184 0.23 2.27 4.22
C ILE A 184 -0.26 3.70 4.51
N SER A 185 0.62 4.70 4.38
CA SER A 185 0.32 6.07 4.77
C SER A 185 -0.80 6.70 3.94
N ALA A 186 -0.84 6.45 2.64
CA ALA A 186 -1.91 6.92 1.75
C ALA A 186 -3.27 6.34 2.16
N ASN A 187 -3.31 5.03 2.52
CA ASN A 187 -4.51 4.37 3.01
C ASN A 187 -4.99 4.96 4.34
N LEU A 188 -4.08 5.20 5.31
CA LEU A 188 -4.42 5.81 6.60
C LEU A 188 -4.95 7.24 6.44
N ALA A 189 -4.41 8.00 5.51
CA ALA A 189 -4.84 9.37 5.21
C ALA A 189 -6.13 9.43 4.38
N GLY A 190 -6.49 8.33 3.67
CA GLY A 190 -7.67 8.25 2.80
C GLY A 190 -7.47 8.99 1.48
N LEU A 191 -6.29 8.85 0.87
CA LEU A 191 -5.87 9.55 -0.34
C LEU A 191 -5.87 8.61 -1.56
N PRO A 192 -6.17 9.13 -2.76
CA PRO A 192 -6.00 8.38 -3.98
C PRO A 192 -4.51 8.17 -4.28
N ALA A 193 -4.18 6.98 -4.76
CA ALA A 193 -2.82 6.65 -5.16
C ALA A 193 -2.81 5.77 -6.41
N LEU A 194 -1.77 5.94 -7.23
CA LEU A 194 -1.52 5.17 -8.44
C LEU A 194 -0.14 4.54 -8.35
N SER A 195 -0.06 3.22 -8.47
CA SER A 195 1.21 2.50 -8.63
C SER A 195 1.44 2.15 -10.10
N MET A 196 2.67 2.34 -10.56
CA MET A 196 3.06 2.01 -11.93
C MET A 196 4.53 1.56 -12.00
N PRO A 197 4.92 0.73 -13.00
CA PRO A 197 6.31 0.30 -13.14
C PRO A 197 7.20 1.47 -13.59
N ASN A 198 8.39 1.58 -13.00
CA ASN A 198 9.40 2.57 -13.34
C ASN A 198 10.74 1.96 -13.79
N GLY A 199 10.80 0.66 -13.97
CA GLY A 199 11.98 -0.06 -14.44
C GLY A 199 12.07 -1.49 -13.93
N PHE A 200 13.24 -2.09 -14.12
CA PHE A 200 13.49 -3.48 -13.80
C PHE A 200 14.83 -3.62 -13.09
N ILE A 201 14.88 -4.46 -12.06
CA ILE A 201 16.11 -4.89 -11.37
C ILE A 201 16.19 -6.40 -11.49
N ASN A 202 17.28 -6.91 -12.06
CA ASN A 202 17.48 -8.34 -12.34
C ASN A 202 16.30 -8.98 -13.13
N GLY A 203 15.69 -8.20 -14.05
CA GLY A 203 14.54 -8.64 -14.85
C GLY A 203 13.18 -8.61 -14.12
N LEU A 204 13.13 -8.22 -12.85
CA LEU A 204 11.90 -8.08 -12.07
C LEU A 204 11.45 -6.61 -12.04
N PRO A 205 10.15 -6.31 -12.19
CA PRO A 205 9.66 -4.94 -12.18
C PRO A 205 9.76 -4.30 -10.80
N VAL A 206 10.07 -3.01 -10.79
CA VAL A 206 10.01 -2.13 -9.62
C VAL A 206 9.01 -1.01 -9.90
N GLY A 207 8.29 -0.58 -8.88
CA GLY A 207 7.23 0.41 -9.01
C GLY A 207 7.51 1.72 -8.29
N ILE A 208 6.89 2.78 -8.84
CA ILE A 208 6.69 4.05 -8.15
C ILE A 208 5.22 4.25 -7.81
N GLN A 209 4.96 5.12 -6.87
CA GLN A 209 3.63 5.52 -6.44
C GLN A 209 3.47 7.02 -6.56
N LEU A 210 2.36 7.45 -7.18
CA LEU A 210 1.88 8.83 -7.18
C LEU A 210 0.70 8.93 -6.21
N ILE A 211 0.78 9.83 -5.24
CA ILE A 211 -0.27 10.08 -4.26
C ILE A 211 -0.86 11.46 -4.54
N GLY A 212 -2.17 11.53 -4.78
CA GLY A 212 -2.92 12.76 -5.01
C GLY A 212 -3.62 13.25 -3.75
N ASN A 213 -4.04 14.51 -3.78
CA ASN A 213 -4.93 15.05 -2.75
C ASN A 213 -6.32 14.43 -2.87
N TYR A 214 -7.14 14.61 -1.86
CA TYR A 214 -8.49 14.07 -1.77
C TYR A 214 -9.35 14.47 -2.99
N LEU A 215 -9.89 13.47 -3.72
CA LEU A 215 -10.67 13.63 -4.96
C LEU A 215 -9.89 14.24 -6.15
N GLU A 216 -8.57 14.15 -6.15
CA GLU A 216 -7.72 14.65 -7.24
C GLU A 216 -7.08 13.51 -8.07
N GLU A 217 -7.82 12.43 -8.32
CA GLU A 217 -7.40 11.29 -9.13
C GLU A 217 -6.95 11.72 -10.55
N GLU A 218 -7.52 12.79 -11.08
CA GLU A 218 -7.18 13.32 -12.41
C GLU A 218 -5.69 13.70 -12.51
N LYS A 219 -5.12 14.34 -11.47
CA LYS A 219 -3.72 14.76 -11.47
C LYS A 219 -2.77 13.57 -11.53
N ILE A 220 -3.01 12.53 -10.70
CA ILE A 220 -2.15 11.34 -10.68
C ILE A 220 -2.27 10.52 -11.96
N LEU A 221 -3.46 10.43 -12.55
CA LEU A 221 -3.67 9.75 -13.83
C LEU A 221 -2.99 10.49 -14.97
N LYS A 222 -3.05 11.83 -14.99
CA LYS A 222 -2.36 12.67 -15.96
C LYS A 222 -0.84 12.47 -15.91
N LEU A 223 -0.24 12.55 -14.71
CA LEU A 223 1.19 12.29 -14.52
C LEU A 223 1.58 10.88 -14.96
N GLY A 224 0.82 9.86 -14.55
CA GLY A 224 1.06 8.47 -14.95
C GLY A 224 0.97 8.27 -16.47
N HIS A 225 0.00 8.90 -17.12
CA HIS A 225 -0.16 8.86 -18.57
C HIS A 225 1.04 9.46 -19.31
N HIS A 226 1.51 10.63 -18.90
CA HIS A 226 2.67 11.27 -19.53
C HIS A 226 3.94 10.44 -19.32
N PHE A 227 4.17 9.91 -18.11
CA PHE A 227 5.29 9.04 -17.83
C PHE A 227 5.27 7.77 -18.71
N GLN A 228 4.09 7.18 -18.93
CA GLN A 228 3.93 6.00 -19.77
C GLN A 228 4.05 6.28 -21.28
N LYS A 229 3.93 7.54 -21.72
CA LYS A 229 4.23 7.94 -23.10
C LYS A 229 5.73 8.01 -23.37
N GLU A 230 6.52 8.41 -22.39
CA GLU A 230 7.98 8.54 -22.50
C GLU A 230 8.71 7.23 -22.16
N THR A 231 8.02 6.29 -21.53
CA THR A 231 8.61 5.02 -21.10
C THR A 231 7.81 3.83 -21.64
N ASP A 232 8.48 2.67 -21.75
CA ASP A 232 7.87 1.42 -22.22
C ASP A 232 7.72 0.36 -21.11
N HIS A 233 8.00 0.71 -19.85
CA HIS A 233 8.01 -0.22 -18.72
C HIS A 233 6.68 -0.97 -18.56
N HIS A 234 5.55 -0.31 -18.74
CA HIS A 234 4.21 -0.87 -18.66
C HIS A 234 3.84 -1.81 -19.83
N LEU A 235 4.60 -1.77 -20.94
CA LEU A 235 4.39 -2.63 -22.10
C LEU A 235 5.15 -3.97 -21.98
N LYS A 236 6.10 -4.07 -21.07
CA LYS A 236 6.89 -5.28 -20.86
C LYS A 236 6.03 -6.37 -20.24
N LYS A 237 6.15 -7.57 -20.80
CA LYS A 237 5.45 -8.77 -20.31
C LYS A 237 6.47 -9.79 -19.81
N PRO A 238 6.14 -10.57 -18.76
CA PRO A 238 7.01 -11.65 -18.34
C PRO A 238 7.15 -12.68 -19.45
N ASN A 239 8.35 -13.26 -19.59
CA ASN A 239 8.53 -14.44 -20.44
C ASN A 239 7.95 -15.66 -19.69
N LEU A 240 6.87 -16.20 -20.26
CA LEU A 240 6.18 -17.38 -19.73
C LEU A 240 6.48 -18.65 -20.53
N GLU A 241 7.47 -18.63 -21.45
CA GLU A 241 7.89 -19.81 -22.19
C GLU A 241 8.40 -20.89 -21.21
N GLY A 242 7.79 -22.06 -21.26
CA GLY A 242 8.08 -23.17 -20.33
C GLY A 242 7.36 -23.10 -18.99
N PHE A 243 6.58 -22.07 -18.72
CA PHE A 243 5.77 -21.98 -17.50
C PHE A 243 4.42 -22.69 -17.71
N ALA A 244 4.27 -23.89 -17.16
CA ALA A 244 2.99 -24.59 -17.11
C ALA A 244 2.19 -24.11 -15.88
N TRP A 245 1.11 -23.38 -16.12
CA TRP A 245 0.13 -23.06 -15.06
C TRP A 245 -0.58 -24.34 -14.63
N ASN A 246 -0.25 -24.85 -13.45
CA ASN A 246 -0.86 -26.08 -12.91
C ASN A 246 -2.10 -25.86 -12.03
N GLY A 247 -2.68 -24.66 -12.08
CA GLY A 247 -3.95 -24.32 -11.41
C GLY A 247 -3.92 -24.23 -9.88
N ARG A 248 -2.75 -24.32 -9.26
CA ARG A 248 -2.62 -24.10 -7.82
C ARG A 248 -2.22 -22.66 -7.56
N LEU A 249 -3.20 -21.85 -7.14
CA LEU A 249 -2.92 -20.64 -6.38
C LEU A 249 -2.37 -21.06 -5.03
N LEU A 250 -1.22 -20.56 -4.65
CA LEU A 250 -0.63 -20.75 -3.32
C LEU A 250 -1.43 -19.97 -2.29
#